data_d67aed56264cb3c9d06e80275c07391a
#
_entry.id   d67aed56264cb3c9d06e80275c07391a
#
_cell.length_a   1.000
_cell.length_b   1.000
_cell.length_c   1.000
_cell.angle_alpha   90.00
_cell.angle_beta   90.00
_cell.angle_gamma   90.00
#
_symmetry.space_group_name_H-M   'P 1'
#
loop_
_entity.id
_entity.type
_entity.pdbx_description
1 polymer ?
#
loop_
_entity_poly.entity_id
_entity_poly.type
_entity_poly.pdbx_seq_one_letter_code
_entity_poly.pdbx_strand_id
1 'polypeptide(L)'
;ERNLDKIESWMYKGGNIIAFEDAIKIFSNKEGFSVKTKKIKEVEKEEVNFEDISRNNIQNYLAGAIFKVKIDETHPLAFGYNKEYYSLKTSTSTYELLDNGYNVGKIENLKNNVLGFVGDKIKTKLKNSLVFGHERIGRGNIVYFVDNVMFRSFWENGKMFLANSVF
;
A
#
# COMPACT_ATOMS: atom_id res chain seq x y z
N GLU A 1 20.99 -3.00 7.19
CA GLU A 1 20.80 -4.33 7.81
C GLU A 1 20.83 -4.22 9.33
N ARG A 2 21.92 -3.76 9.96
CA ARG A 2 22.07 -3.72 11.43
C ARG A 2 20.98 -2.98 12.22
N ASN A 3 20.25 -2.04 11.60
CA ASN A 3 19.17 -1.30 12.24
C ASN A 3 17.82 -2.02 12.10
N LEU A 4 17.60 -2.79 11.03
CA LEU A 4 16.38 -3.56 10.84
C LEU A 4 16.28 -4.68 11.88
N ASP A 5 17.39 -5.39 12.15
CA ASP A 5 17.46 -6.45 13.15
C ASP A 5 17.08 -5.96 14.56
N LYS A 6 17.47 -4.70 14.89
CA LYS A 6 17.09 -4.08 16.18
C LYS A 6 15.60 -3.76 16.24
N ILE A 7 15.04 -3.27 15.14
CA ILE A 7 13.60 -2.97 15.01
C ILE A 7 12.83 -4.28 15.15
N GLU A 8 13.22 -5.31 14.43
CA GLU A 8 12.60 -6.62 14.49
C GLU A 8 12.65 -7.21 15.90
N SER A 9 13.83 -7.20 16.53
CA SER A 9 13.99 -7.66 17.92
C SER A 9 13.13 -6.88 18.91
N TRP A 10 12.93 -5.58 18.69
CA TRP A 10 12.03 -4.75 19.50
C TRP A 10 10.56 -5.12 19.27
N MET A 11 10.17 -5.37 18.03
CA MET A 11 8.81 -5.84 17.71
C MET A 11 8.53 -7.21 18.33
N TYR A 12 9.46 -8.15 18.27
CA TYR A 12 9.30 -9.47 18.92
C TYR A 12 9.01 -9.35 20.42
N LYS A 13 9.48 -8.28 21.09
CA LYS A 13 9.22 -7.98 22.51
C LYS A 13 7.91 -7.26 22.77
N GLY A 14 7.14 -6.91 21.73
CA GLY A 14 5.85 -6.25 21.82
C GLY A 14 5.82 -4.81 21.29
N GLY A 15 6.84 -4.37 20.54
CA GLY A 15 6.86 -3.07 19.88
C GLY A 15 5.85 -3.00 18.73
N ASN A 16 5.15 -1.88 18.60
CA ASN A 16 4.19 -1.63 17.52
C ASN A 16 4.72 -0.55 16.57
N ILE A 17 4.57 -0.80 15.26
CA ILE A 17 5.00 0.11 14.19
C ILE A 17 3.81 0.49 13.33
N ILE A 18 3.75 1.76 12.94
CA ILE A 18 2.86 2.24 11.89
C ILE A 18 3.75 2.76 10.76
N ALA A 19 3.74 2.06 9.61
CA ALA A 19 4.56 2.40 8.46
C ALA A 19 3.71 3.06 7.37
N PHE A 20 4.08 4.28 6.99
CA PHE A 20 3.41 5.06 5.96
C PHE A 20 4.25 5.13 4.68
N GLU A 21 3.58 5.03 3.52
CA GLU A 21 4.16 5.33 2.21
C GLU A 21 5.54 4.69 2.01
N ASP A 22 6.57 5.49 1.83
CA ASP A 22 7.93 5.02 1.55
C ASP A 22 8.61 4.33 2.74
N ALA A 23 8.14 4.53 3.98
CA ALA A 23 8.65 3.79 5.14
C ALA A 23 8.40 2.27 5.01
N ILE A 24 7.38 1.85 4.27
CA ILE A 24 7.10 0.44 4.01
C ILE A 24 8.24 -0.24 3.24
N LYS A 25 9.00 0.51 2.44
CA LYS A 25 10.14 -0.02 1.68
C LYS A 25 11.24 -0.61 2.57
N ILE A 26 11.34 -0.15 3.83
CA ILE A 26 12.30 -0.66 4.81
C ILE A 26 12.04 -2.14 5.11
N PHE A 27 10.76 -2.53 5.13
CA PHE A 27 10.29 -3.88 5.49
C PHE A 27 10.03 -4.74 4.24
N SER A 28 9.78 -4.11 3.11
CA SER A 28 9.37 -4.79 1.88
C SER A 28 10.44 -5.75 1.36
N ASN A 29 10.03 -6.97 1.01
CA ASN A 29 10.89 -8.05 0.52
C ASN A 29 12.02 -8.44 1.50
N LYS A 30 11.83 -8.19 2.79
CA LYS A 30 12.76 -8.61 3.84
C LYS A 30 12.25 -9.85 4.54
N GLU A 31 13.18 -10.69 4.99
CA GLU A 31 12.87 -11.85 5.82
C GLU A 31 12.19 -11.38 7.11
N GLY A 32 11.24 -12.16 7.61
CA GLY A 32 10.45 -11.80 8.80
C GLY A 32 9.23 -10.91 8.53
N PHE A 33 9.07 -10.35 7.30
CA PHE A 33 7.94 -9.50 6.92
C PHE A 33 7.21 -10.02 5.69
N SER A 34 5.86 -10.02 5.72
CA SER A 34 5.04 -10.52 4.60
C SER A 34 4.87 -9.50 3.49
N VAL A 35 5.17 -8.22 3.73
CA VAL A 35 4.99 -7.17 2.74
C VAL A 35 5.99 -7.32 1.59
N LYS A 36 5.47 -7.48 0.36
CA LYS A 36 6.26 -7.63 -0.86
C LYS A 36 5.92 -6.56 -1.87
N THR A 37 6.93 -5.97 -2.49
CA THR A 37 6.72 -5.05 -3.61
C THR A 37 6.11 -5.80 -4.79
N LYS A 38 5.00 -5.30 -5.29
CA LYS A 38 4.34 -5.90 -6.44
C LYS A 38 5.06 -5.50 -7.72
N LYS A 39 5.62 -6.49 -8.41
CA LYS A 39 6.25 -6.32 -9.72
C LYS A 39 5.20 -6.57 -10.81
N ILE A 40 5.25 -5.81 -11.90
CA ILE A 40 4.62 -6.22 -13.15
C ILE A 40 5.46 -7.40 -13.63
N LYS A 41 4.83 -8.49 -14.09
CA LYS A 41 5.55 -9.51 -14.85
C LYS A 41 6.23 -8.76 -16.00
N GLU A 42 7.54 -8.72 -15.98
CA GLU A 42 8.30 -8.13 -17.09
C GLU A 42 7.94 -8.95 -18.34
N VAL A 43 7.17 -8.35 -19.21
CA VAL A 43 7.27 -8.67 -20.63
C VAL A 43 8.71 -8.33 -20.98
N GLU A 44 9.44 -9.24 -21.64
CA GLU A 44 10.82 -9.06 -22.07
C GLU A 44 11.07 -7.58 -22.40
N LYS A 45 12.22 -7.05 -21.93
CA LYS A 45 12.58 -5.65 -22.18
C LYS A 45 12.58 -5.42 -23.68
N GLU A 46 11.43 -5.03 -24.24
CA GLU A 46 11.39 -4.52 -25.61
C GLU A 46 12.28 -3.28 -25.63
N GLU A 47 13.21 -3.24 -26.56
CA GLU A 47 13.98 -2.02 -26.84
C GLU A 47 12.97 -0.92 -27.16
N VAL A 48 12.95 0.12 -26.31
CA VAL A 48 12.02 1.22 -26.48
C VAL A 48 12.59 2.17 -27.51
N ASN A 49 11.97 2.26 -28.68
CA ASN A 49 12.33 3.24 -29.69
C ASN A 49 12.10 4.67 -29.17
N PHE A 50 12.87 5.62 -29.67
CA PHE A 50 12.78 7.02 -29.25
C PHE A 50 11.35 7.59 -29.39
N GLU A 51 10.64 7.24 -30.44
CA GLU A 51 9.24 7.65 -30.67
C GLU A 51 8.24 7.14 -29.63
N ASP A 52 8.55 6.01 -28.97
CA ASP A 52 7.69 5.39 -27.94
C ASP A 52 7.98 5.87 -26.53
N ILE A 53 9.08 6.61 -26.28
CA ILE A 53 9.48 7.07 -24.95
C ILE A 53 8.35 7.85 -24.27
N SER A 54 7.75 8.82 -24.97
CA SER A 54 6.67 9.65 -24.42
C SER A 54 5.44 8.82 -24.05
N ARG A 55 5.08 7.86 -24.89
CA ARG A 55 3.96 6.94 -24.66
C ARG A 55 4.21 6.03 -23.45
N ASN A 56 5.41 5.47 -23.34
CA ASN A 56 5.81 4.67 -22.19
C ASN A 56 5.79 5.46 -20.88
N ASN A 57 6.26 6.71 -20.91
CA ASN A 57 6.21 7.58 -19.74
C ASN A 57 4.77 7.81 -19.27
N ILE A 58 3.84 8.09 -20.18
CA ILE A 58 2.41 8.27 -19.87
C ILE A 58 1.80 6.99 -19.29
N GLN A 59 2.14 5.82 -19.84
CA GLN A 59 1.64 4.54 -19.33
C GLN A 59 2.10 4.23 -17.90
N ASN A 60 3.24 4.76 -17.48
CA ASN A 60 3.83 4.59 -16.16
C ASN A 60 3.57 5.79 -15.23
N TYR A 61 2.73 6.75 -15.64
CA TYR A 61 2.50 7.99 -14.89
C TYR A 61 1.26 7.90 -13.99
N LEU A 62 1.36 8.49 -12.81
CA LEU A 62 0.27 8.70 -11.86
C LEU A 62 0.44 10.11 -11.28
N ALA A 63 -0.48 11.01 -11.62
CA ALA A 63 -0.45 12.41 -11.18
C ALA A 63 -1.11 12.65 -9.81
N GLY A 64 -1.72 11.62 -9.27
CA GLY A 64 -2.65 11.66 -8.15
C GLY A 64 -4.02 11.19 -8.60
N ALA A 65 -4.53 10.14 -7.94
CA ALA A 65 -5.81 9.53 -8.30
C ALA A 65 -6.52 8.97 -7.07
N ILE A 66 -7.84 9.01 -7.10
CA ILE A 66 -8.69 8.46 -6.05
C ILE A 66 -9.13 7.07 -6.46
N PHE A 67 -8.86 6.11 -5.59
CA PHE A 67 -9.27 4.73 -5.75
C PHE A 67 -10.29 4.33 -4.69
N LYS A 68 -11.30 3.60 -5.12
CA LYS A 68 -12.20 2.89 -4.23
C LYS A 68 -11.52 1.64 -3.71
N VAL A 69 -11.38 1.54 -2.41
CA VAL A 69 -10.71 0.47 -1.67
C VAL A 69 -11.78 -0.37 -0.99
N LYS A 70 -11.70 -1.68 -1.14
CA LYS A 70 -12.52 -2.60 -0.38
C LYS A 70 -11.92 -2.80 0.99
N ILE A 71 -12.74 -2.64 2.04
CA ILE A 71 -12.36 -2.74 3.44
C ILE A 71 -12.91 -4.03 4.04
N ASP A 72 -12.09 -4.71 4.84
CA ASP A 72 -12.52 -5.72 5.79
C ASP A 72 -13.01 -5.03 7.07
N GLU A 73 -14.32 -4.78 7.14
CA GLU A 73 -14.96 -4.09 8.26
C GLU A 73 -14.94 -4.89 9.58
N THR A 74 -14.55 -6.16 9.54
CA THR A 74 -14.46 -7.02 10.72
C THR A 74 -13.15 -6.83 11.49
N HIS A 75 -12.15 -6.22 10.85
CA HIS A 75 -10.85 -5.98 11.47
C HIS A 75 -10.89 -4.71 12.35
N PRO A 76 -10.31 -4.71 13.58
CA PRO A 76 -10.31 -3.54 14.48
C PRO A 76 -9.77 -2.26 13.85
N LEU A 77 -8.75 -2.34 12.99
CA LEU A 77 -8.23 -1.19 12.25
C LEU A 77 -9.31 -0.47 11.41
N ALA A 78 -10.33 -1.19 10.97
CA ALA A 78 -11.45 -0.66 10.18
C ALA A 78 -12.64 -0.19 11.03
N PHE A 79 -12.49 -0.12 12.35
CA PHE A 79 -13.58 0.34 13.22
C PHE A 79 -14.08 1.74 12.80
N GLY A 80 -15.40 1.86 12.64
CA GLY A 80 -16.04 3.10 12.19
C GLY A 80 -16.10 3.28 10.66
N TYR A 81 -15.57 2.32 9.89
CA TYR A 81 -15.69 2.29 8.43
C TYR A 81 -16.71 1.26 7.95
N ASN A 82 -17.23 1.53 6.75
CA ASN A 82 -18.02 0.58 5.98
C ASN A 82 -17.11 -0.23 5.05
N LYS A 83 -17.72 -1.07 4.19
CA LYS A 83 -17.02 -1.94 3.22
C LYS A 83 -16.14 -1.21 2.21
N GLU A 84 -16.24 0.10 2.12
CA GLU A 84 -15.60 0.91 1.09
C GLU A 84 -14.92 2.14 1.70
N TYR A 85 -13.76 2.44 1.17
CA TYR A 85 -12.97 3.63 1.50
C TYR A 85 -12.46 4.26 0.20
N TYR A 86 -12.24 5.56 0.21
CA TYR A 86 -11.64 6.27 -0.93
C TYR A 86 -10.22 6.71 -0.55
N SER A 87 -9.22 6.10 -1.21
CA SER A 87 -7.81 6.40 -0.98
C SER A 87 -7.28 7.36 -2.04
N LEU A 88 -6.56 8.38 -1.61
CA LEU A 88 -5.79 9.26 -2.50
C LEU A 88 -4.40 8.66 -2.71
N LYS A 89 -4.16 8.16 -3.90
CA LYS A 89 -2.87 7.62 -4.30
C LYS A 89 -2.04 8.67 -5.02
N THR A 90 -0.88 9.00 -4.47
CA THR A 90 0.05 10.00 -5.02
C THR A 90 1.36 9.39 -5.51
N SER A 91 1.57 8.09 -5.29
CA SER A 91 2.77 7.36 -5.71
C SER A 91 2.43 6.10 -6.49
N THR A 92 3.39 5.61 -7.26
CA THR A 92 3.28 4.34 -8.00
C THR A 92 3.66 3.11 -7.15
N SER A 93 4.01 3.31 -5.88
CA SER A 93 4.34 2.24 -4.94
C SER A 93 3.14 1.30 -4.79
N THR A 94 3.39 0.01 -4.96
CA THR A 94 2.35 -1.02 -4.97
C THR A 94 2.89 -2.27 -4.33
N TYR A 95 2.11 -2.87 -3.43
CA TYR A 95 2.49 -4.07 -2.70
C TYR A 95 1.50 -5.19 -2.98
N GLU A 96 1.99 -6.41 -2.92
CA GLU A 96 1.16 -7.61 -2.96
C GLU A 96 0.29 -7.68 -1.70
N LEU A 97 -0.75 -8.50 -1.73
CA LEU A 97 -1.48 -8.82 -0.52
C LEU A 97 -0.55 -9.60 0.42
N LEU A 98 -0.67 -9.37 1.71
CA LEU A 98 0.13 -10.06 2.72
C LEU A 98 -0.21 -11.55 2.72
N ASP A 99 0.81 -12.40 2.64
CA ASP A 99 0.64 -13.85 2.72
C ASP A 99 0.36 -14.31 4.17
N ASN A 100 0.96 -13.60 5.15
CA ASN A 100 0.83 -13.87 6.57
C ASN A 100 0.49 -12.58 7.31
N GLY A 101 -0.80 -12.21 7.29
CA GLY A 101 -1.30 -10.98 7.88
C GLY A 101 -2.71 -10.69 7.43
N TYR A 102 -3.22 -9.53 7.81
CA TYR A 102 -4.58 -9.08 7.50
C TYR A 102 -4.54 -8.02 6.40
N ASN A 103 -5.23 -8.29 5.30
CA ASN A 103 -5.38 -7.36 4.17
C ASN A 103 -6.62 -6.50 4.41
N VAL A 104 -6.53 -5.54 5.31
CA VAL A 104 -7.65 -4.73 5.79
C VAL A 104 -8.24 -3.85 4.70
N GLY A 105 -7.40 -3.35 3.78
CA GLY A 105 -7.85 -2.57 2.63
C GLY A 105 -7.11 -2.96 1.36
N LYS A 106 -7.85 -3.18 0.27
CA LYS A 106 -7.28 -3.58 -1.02
C LYS A 106 -8.01 -2.96 -2.22
N ILE A 107 -7.26 -2.72 -3.30
CA ILE A 107 -7.82 -2.42 -4.62
C ILE A 107 -8.06 -3.74 -5.35
N GLU A 108 -9.34 -4.12 -5.57
CA GLU A 108 -9.65 -5.43 -6.17
C GLU A 108 -9.50 -5.45 -7.69
N ASN A 109 -9.91 -4.37 -8.38
CA ASN A 109 -9.93 -4.37 -9.84
C ASN A 109 -9.62 -2.98 -10.44
N LEU A 110 -9.46 -2.95 -11.77
CA LEU A 110 -9.08 -1.74 -12.51
C LEU A 110 -10.18 -0.67 -12.59
N LYS A 111 -11.43 -1.04 -12.33
CA LYS A 111 -12.57 -0.12 -12.32
C LYS A 111 -12.68 0.70 -11.03
N ASN A 112 -11.80 0.42 -10.05
CA ASN A 112 -11.79 1.12 -8.76
C ASN A 112 -11.18 2.52 -8.84
N ASN A 113 -10.63 2.96 -9.99
CA ASN A 113 -10.23 4.35 -10.20
C ASN A 113 -11.50 5.22 -10.34
N VAL A 114 -11.70 6.11 -9.39
CA VAL A 114 -12.88 6.99 -9.32
C VAL A 114 -12.59 8.34 -9.97
N LEU A 115 -11.40 8.88 -9.75
CA LEU A 115 -10.97 10.20 -10.22
C LEU A 115 -9.45 10.23 -10.43
N GLY A 116 -9.01 11.07 -11.35
CA GLY A 116 -7.61 11.30 -11.64
C GLY A 116 -7.04 10.39 -12.73
N PHE A 117 -5.91 10.84 -13.31
CA PHE A 117 -5.24 10.11 -14.40
C PHE A 117 -4.29 9.05 -13.82
N VAL A 118 -4.39 7.85 -14.37
CA VAL A 118 -3.49 6.72 -14.07
C VAL A 118 -3.14 6.02 -15.37
N GLY A 119 -1.86 5.87 -15.64
CA GLY A 119 -1.37 5.13 -16.80
C GLY A 119 -1.72 3.64 -16.74
N ASP A 120 -1.93 3.01 -17.88
CA ASP A 120 -2.48 1.65 -17.94
C ASP A 120 -1.55 0.58 -17.33
N LYS A 121 -0.23 0.76 -17.41
CA LYS A 121 0.71 -0.12 -16.72
C LYS A 121 0.58 -0.03 -15.20
N ILE A 122 0.36 1.19 -14.68
CA ILE A 122 0.11 1.38 -13.24
C ILE A 122 -1.24 0.79 -12.83
N LYS A 123 -2.31 1.01 -13.62
CA LYS A 123 -3.62 0.38 -13.34
C LYS A 123 -3.49 -1.14 -13.21
N THR A 124 -2.80 -1.77 -14.16
CA THR A 124 -2.58 -3.23 -14.15
C THR A 124 -1.85 -3.68 -12.89
N LYS A 125 -0.83 -2.92 -12.45
CA LYS A 125 -0.09 -3.17 -11.22
C LYS A 125 -0.96 -3.04 -9.97
N LEU A 126 -1.91 -2.09 -9.96
CA LEU A 126 -2.79 -1.83 -8.82
C LEU A 126 -3.88 -2.90 -8.61
N LYS A 127 -4.19 -3.71 -9.62
CA LYS A 127 -5.18 -4.78 -9.47
C LYS A 127 -4.74 -5.77 -8.38
N ASN A 128 -5.63 -6.08 -7.42
CA ASN A 128 -5.35 -6.94 -6.26
C ASN A 128 -4.08 -6.49 -5.52
N SER A 129 -4.06 -5.23 -5.10
CA SER A 129 -2.94 -4.66 -4.34
C SER A 129 -3.37 -4.21 -2.96
N LEU A 130 -2.42 -4.29 -2.03
CA LEU A 130 -2.57 -3.83 -0.66
C LEU A 130 -2.70 -2.30 -0.62
N VAL A 131 -3.58 -1.79 0.25
CA VAL A 131 -3.68 -0.38 0.64
C VAL A 131 -3.50 -0.25 2.15
N PHE A 132 -4.17 -1.09 2.92
CA PHE A 132 -4.04 -1.17 4.37
C PHE A 132 -3.77 -2.61 4.78
N GLY A 133 -2.69 -2.83 5.52
CA GLY A 133 -2.31 -4.14 6.02
C GLY A 133 -1.98 -4.11 7.50
N HIS A 134 -2.18 -5.25 8.17
CA HIS A 134 -1.76 -5.45 9.53
C HIS A 134 -1.10 -6.82 9.63
N GLU A 135 0.08 -6.88 10.25
CA GLU A 135 0.84 -8.10 10.44
C GLU A 135 1.35 -8.17 11.87
N ARG A 136 1.32 -9.37 12.45
CA ARG A 136 1.85 -9.63 13.78
C ARG A 136 3.28 -10.17 13.69
N ILE A 137 4.21 -9.53 14.38
CA ILE A 137 5.61 -9.91 14.44
C ILE A 137 5.97 -10.24 15.91
N GLY A 138 6.06 -11.52 16.23
CA GLY A 138 6.23 -11.96 17.62
C GLY A 138 5.07 -11.52 18.51
N ARG A 139 5.36 -10.66 19.51
CA ARG A 139 4.34 -10.05 20.38
C ARG A 139 3.91 -8.65 19.94
N GLY A 140 4.59 -8.06 18.96
CA GLY A 140 4.30 -6.75 18.42
C GLY A 140 3.53 -6.82 17.12
N ASN A 141 3.23 -5.65 16.56
CA ASN A 141 2.45 -5.50 15.34
C ASN A 141 3.07 -4.47 14.41
N ILE A 142 2.81 -4.61 13.12
CA ILE A 142 3.06 -3.57 12.14
C ILE A 142 1.80 -3.30 11.32
N VAL A 143 1.44 -2.01 11.21
CA VAL A 143 0.37 -1.54 10.35
C VAL A 143 0.99 -0.85 9.14
N TYR A 144 0.56 -1.23 7.95
CA TYR A 144 1.01 -0.67 6.68
C TYR A 144 -0.07 0.23 6.09
N PHE A 145 0.25 1.51 5.89
CA PHE A 145 -0.55 2.47 5.12
C PHE A 145 0.19 2.79 3.82
N VAL A 146 -0.19 2.15 2.74
CA VAL A 146 0.47 2.32 1.42
C VAL A 146 0.30 3.72 0.89
N ASP A 147 -0.87 4.31 1.11
CA ASP A 147 -1.18 5.70 0.79
C ASP A 147 -1.29 6.53 2.08
N ASN A 148 -1.10 7.83 1.96
CA ASN A 148 -1.15 8.73 3.11
C ASN A 148 -2.58 9.01 3.54
N VAL A 149 -3.04 8.34 4.61
CA VAL A 149 -4.39 8.50 5.16
C VAL A 149 -4.63 9.89 5.77
N MET A 150 -3.57 10.66 6.00
CA MET A 150 -3.60 12.00 6.59
C MET A 150 -3.19 13.08 5.59
N PHE A 151 -3.26 12.82 4.29
CA PHE A 151 -2.72 13.70 3.26
C PHE A 151 -3.05 15.18 3.52
N ARG A 152 -2.00 15.99 3.74
CA ARG A 152 -2.04 17.42 4.03
C ARG A 152 -3.03 17.82 5.14
N SER A 153 -3.33 16.93 6.09
CA SER A 153 -4.27 17.12 7.21
C SER A 153 -5.73 17.41 6.82
N PHE A 154 -6.08 17.43 5.54
CA PHE A 154 -7.47 17.64 5.11
C PHE A 154 -8.18 16.38 4.60
N TRP A 155 -7.46 15.25 4.45
CA TRP A 155 -8.08 13.99 4.06
C TRP A 155 -8.80 13.35 5.26
N GLU A 156 -9.94 13.96 5.63
CA GLU A 156 -10.72 13.60 6.83
C GLU A 156 -11.11 12.13 6.86
N ASN A 157 -11.39 11.57 5.68
CA ASN A 157 -11.80 10.18 5.49
C ASN A 157 -10.78 9.16 6.05
N GLY A 158 -9.51 9.51 6.22
CA GLY A 158 -8.46 8.59 6.67
C GLY A 158 -8.10 8.70 8.16
N LYS A 159 -8.55 9.73 8.86
CA LYS A 159 -8.12 10.01 10.25
C LYS A 159 -8.43 8.87 11.22
N MET A 160 -9.58 8.20 11.06
CA MET A 160 -9.96 7.08 11.90
C MET A 160 -9.02 5.90 11.76
N PHE A 161 -8.48 5.61 10.56
CA PHE A 161 -7.49 4.54 10.40
C PHE A 161 -6.25 4.80 11.24
N LEU A 162 -5.75 6.04 11.27
CA LEU A 162 -4.62 6.39 12.13
C LEU A 162 -4.99 6.22 13.61
N ALA A 163 -6.15 6.73 14.04
CA ALA A 163 -6.60 6.57 15.41
C ALA A 163 -6.68 5.08 15.81
N ASN A 164 -7.35 4.26 14.99
CA ASN A 164 -7.49 2.82 15.23
C ASN A 164 -6.15 2.06 15.22
N SER A 165 -5.12 2.60 14.57
CA SER A 165 -3.79 1.97 14.54
C SER A 165 -2.95 2.25 15.78
N VAL A 166 -3.32 3.25 16.59
CA VAL A 166 -2.62 3.64 17.83
C VAL A 166 -3.23 2.92 19.05
N PHE A 167 -4.52 2.66 19.03
CA PHE A 167 -5.30 2.05 20.12
C PHE A 167 -5.70 0.61 19.81
#